data_85751d40c6e9b6e325a2d7b9e53541ad
#
_entry.id   85751d40c6e9b6e325a2d7b9e53541ad
#
_cell.length_a   1.000
_cell.length_b   1.000
_cell.length_c   1.000
_cell.angle_alpha   90.00
_cell.angle_beta   90.00
_cell.angle_gamma   90.00
#
_symmetry.space_group_name_H-M   'P 1'
#
loop_
_entity.id
_entity.type
_entity.pdbx_description
1 polymer ?
#
loop_
_entity_poly.entity_id
_entity_poly.type
_entity_poly.pdbx_seq_one_letter_code
_entity_poly.pdbx_strand_id
1 'polypeptide(L)'
;GTCAVMGTASTMACISEILGLMFPGSATIPSTHSDRLRISEQTAHSLTSLIINKKGISPKKLISQKSIENAMVVIQAIGGSTNALIHLAAIAGRNKIHLDYKKFNAIAKKIPVLINLKPSGDFYMQDFHAAGGLLALLKELKKYLHLDTKFFNEKNLGFYLKKKINYIDNK
;
A
#
# COMPACT_ATOMS: atom_id res chain seq x y z
N GLY A 1 0.83 12.68 -14.22
CA GLY A 1 0.46 11.29 -14.45
C GLY A 1 1.10 10.35 -13.43
N THR A 2 0.62 9.12 -13.35
CA THR A 2 1.24 8.06 -12.54
C THR A 2 2.20 7.25 -13.40
N CYS A 3 3.24 6.67 -12.78
CA CYS A 3 4.18 5.81 -13.48
C CYS A 3 3.48 4.52 -13.95
N ALA A 4 3.74 4.09 -15.18
CA ALA A 4 3.12 2.89 -15.75
C ALA A 4 3.81 1.58 -15.30
N VAL A 5 4.99 1.67 -14.69
CA VAL A 5 5.81 0.52 -14.27
C VAL A 5 6.00 0.49 -12.75
N MET A 6 6.48 -0.63 -12.21
CA MET A 6 6.82 -0.74 -10.78
C MET A 6 8.20 -0.12 -10.50
N GLY A 7 8.26 1.21 -10.64
CA GLY A 7 9.41 2.01 -10.23
C GLY A 7 9.26 2.54 -8.80
N THR A 8 10.13 3.47 -8.42
CA THR A 8 10.11 4.06 -7.06
C THR A 8 8.78 4.73 -6.73
N ALA A 9 8.20 5.48 -7.68
CA ALA A 9 6.93 6.19 -7.46
C ALA A 9 5.77 5.22 -7.19
N SER A 10 5.61 4.18 -8.01
CA SER A 10 4.57 3.17 -7.84
C SER A 10 4.78 2.35 -6.56
N THR A 11 6.02 1.98 -6.25
CA THR A 11 6.38 1.31 -4.99
C THR A 11 5.97 2.17 -3.79
N MET A 12 6.32 3.47 -3.79
CA MET A 12 5.99 4.37 -2.68
C MET A 12 4.49 4.65 -2.56
N ALA A 13 3.74 4.62 -3.68
CA ALA A 13 2.27 4.68 -3.63
C ALA A 13 1.71 3.46 -2.88
N CYS A 14 2.16 2.24 -3.21
CA CYS A 14 1.75 1.03 -2.50
C CYS A 14 2.15 1.06 -1.02
N ILE A 15 3.36 1.58 -0.70
CA ILE A 15 3.81 1.75 0.69
C ILE A 15 2.93 2.74 1.43
N SER A 16 2.61 3.90 0.85
CA SER A 16 1.76 4.91 1.47
C SER A 16 0.37 4.35 1.78
N GLU A 17 -0.16 3.49 0.91
CA GLU A 17 -1.44 2.83 1.13
C GLU A 17 -1.35 1.84 2.30
N ILE A 18 -0.38 0.92 2.34
CA ILE A 18 -0.27 -0.06 3.42
C ILE A 18 0.11 0.57 4.77
N LEU A 19 0.75 1.71 4.77
CA LEU A 19 0.99 2.52 5.98
C LEU A 19 -0.29 3.19 6.52
N GLY A 20 -1.40 3.09 5.80
CA GLY A 20 -2.69 3.65 6.20
C GLY A 20 -2.88 5.12 5.88
N LEU A 21 -1.99 5.72 5.08
CA LEU A 21 -2.00 7.14 4.71
C LEU A 21 -2.92 7.45 3.52
N MET A 22 -3.39 6.43 2.81
CA MET A 22 -4.24 6.53 1.62
C MET A 22 -5.46 5.63 1.78
N PHE A 23 -6.50 5.86 0.95
CA PHE A 23 -7.59 4.90 0.84
C PHE A 23 -7.11 3.58 0.25
N PRO A 24 -7.52 2.44 0.84
CA PRO A 24 -7.22 1.13 0.28
C PRO A 24 -7.78 0.97 -1.14
N GLY A 25 -6.93 0.50 -2.05
CA GLY A 25 -7.21 0.36 -3.47
C GLY A 25 -6.84 1.57 -4.33
N SER A 26 -6.40 2.68 -3.70
CA SER A 26 -6.10 3.92 -4.45
C SER A 26 -4.72 3.97 -5.10
N ALA A 27 -3.74 3.24 -4.57
CA ALA A 27 -2.35 3.30 -5.03
C ALA A 27 -2.16 2.87 -6.49
N THR A 28 -2.97 1.93 -6.97
CA THR A 28 -2.83 1.34 -8.30
C THR A 28 -3.73 1.95 -9.36
N ILE A 29 -4.68 2.83 -9.01
CA ILE A 29 -5.58 3.46 -9.98
C ILE A 29 -4.77 4.24 -11.02
N PRO A 30 -4.91 3.94 -12.33
CA PRO A 30 -4.23 4.70 -13.38
C PRO A 30 -4.67 6.18 -13.40
N SER A 31 -3.78 7.08 -13.78
CA SER A 31 -4.06 8.52 -13.81
C SER A 31 -5.20 8.91 -14.75
N THR A 32 -5.40 8.13 -15.80
CA THR A 32 -6.44 8.34 -16.83
C THR A 32 -7.77 7.67 -16.49
N HIS A 33 -7.81 6.86 -15.41
CA HIS A 33 -9.02 6.15 -15.02
C HIS A 33 -9.98 7.09 -14.25
N SER A 34 -11.28 7.00 -14.52
CA SER A 34 -12.30 7.85 -13.88
C SER A 34 -12.33 7.72 -12.35
N ASP A 35 -11.95 6.56 -11.82
CA ASP A 35 -11.88 6.34 -10.37
C ASP A 35 -10.81 7.20 -9.69
N ARG A 36 -9.84 7.76 -10.43
CA ARG A 36 -8.88 8.71 -9.87
C ARG A 36 -9.58 9.97 -9.37
N LEU A 37 -10.55 10.49 -10.11
CA LEU A 37 -11.35 11.65 -9.67
C LEU A 37 -12.27 11.29 -8.51
N ARG A 38 -12.95 10.13 -8.60
CA ARG A 38 -13.84 9.64 -7.53
C ARG A 38 -13.11 9.45 -6.21
N ILE A 39 -11.92 8.85 -6.22
CA ILE A 39 -11.15 8.64 -4.99
C ILE A 39 -10.62 9.95 -4.41
N SER A 40 -10.31 10.94 -5.26
CA SER A 40 -9.91 12.27 -4.82
C SER A 40 -11.05 12.98 -4.09
N GLU A 41 -12.24 12.98 -4.66
CA GLU A 41 -13.47 13.53 -4.04
C GLU A 41 -13.78 12.79 -2.73
N GLN A 42 -13.79 11.46 -2.74
CA GLN A 42 -14.02 10.65 -1.54
C GLN A 42 -12.98 10.94 -0.44
N THR A 43 -11.74 11.19 -0.81
CA THR A 43 -10.68 11.55 0.14
C THR A 43 -10.99 12.89 0.79
N ALA A 44 -11.36 13.91 0.01
CA ALA A 44 -11.72 15.22 0.53
C ALA A 44 -12.91 15.15 1.49
N HIS A 45 -14.00 14.49 1.09
CA HIS A 45 -15.17 14.29 1.94
C HIS A 45 -14.84 13.58 3.26
N SER A 46 -14.07 12.49 3.17
CA SER A 46 -13.70 11.71 4.36
C SER A 46 -12.83 12.52 5.32
N LEU A 47 -11.81 13.21 4.81
CA LEU A 47 -10.93 14.02 5.65
C LEU A 47 -11.70 15.19 6.30
N THR A 48 -12.54 15.88 5.55
CA THR A 48 -13.37 16.96 6.08
C THR A 48 -14.29 16.45 7.20
N SER A 49 -14.96 15.31 6.97
CA SER A 49 -15.83 14.70 7.99
C SER A 49 -15.04 14.29 9.25
N LEU A 50 -13.85 13.72 9.10
CA LEU A 50 -13.00 13.36 10.23
C LEU A 50 -12.56 14.58 11.04
N ILE A 51 -12.21 15.67 10.38
CA ILE A 51 -11.80 16.93 11.02
C ILE A 51 -12.98 17.53 11.80
N ILE A 52 -14.14 17.67 11.17
CA ILE A 52 -15.35 18.25 11.81
C ILE A 52 -15.74 17.43 13.03
N ASN A 53 -15.70 16.10 12.94
CA ASN A 53 -16.06 15.21 14.04
C ASN A 53 -14.91 14.97 15.05
N LYS A 54 -13.79 15.63 14.92
CA LYS A 54 -12.58 15.46 15.75
C LYS A 54 -12.14 13.98 15.84
N LYS A 55 -12.30 13.24 14.75
CA LYS A 55 -11.93 11.83 14.60
C LYS A 55 -10.74 11.68 13.64
N GLY A 56 -10.29 10.44 13.48
CA GLY A 56 -9.18 10.12 12.60
C GLY A 56 -7.86 9.93 13.35
N ILE A 57 -6.91 9.37 12.65
CA ILE A 57 -5.61 9.03 13.23
C ILE A 57 -4.52 9.83 12.52
N SER A 58 -3.72 10.53 13.29
CA SER A 58 -2.59 11.30 12.75
C SER A 58 -1.55 10.37 12.13
N PRO A 59 -0.80 10.82 11.09
CA PRO A 59 0.27 10.03 10.49
C PRO A 59 1.26 9.46 11.51
N LYS A 60 1.59 10.24 12.53
CA LYS A 60 2.48 9.80 13.63
C LYS A 60 1.98 8.55 14.35
N LYS A 61 0.65 8.39 14.51
CA LYS A 61 0.05 7.22 15.15
C LYS A 61 -0.14 6.04 14.19
N LEU A 62 -0.25 6.30 12.87
CA LEU A 62 -0.36 5.26 11.84
C LEU A 62 0.97 4.56 11.61
N ILE A 63 2.08 5.32 11.64
CA ILE A 63 3.42 4.77 11.45
C ILE A 63 3.87 4.08 12.74
N SER A 64 3.73 2.77 12.76
CA SER A 64 4.10 1.89 13.87
C SER A 64 5.07 0.81 13.40
N GLN A 65 5.71 0.09 14.32
CA GLN A 65 6.55 -1.05 13.98
C GLN A 65 5.81 -2.05 13.08
N LYS A 66 4.54 -2.37 13.40
CA LYS A 66 3.71 -3.29 12.61
C LYS A 66 3.42 -2.78 11.20
N SER A 67 3.11 -1.50 11.04
CA SER A 67 2.86 -0.93 9.71
C SER A 67 4.12 -0.88 8.85
N ILE A 68 5.28 -0.63 9.45
CA ILE A 68 6.59 -0.72 8.77
C ILE A 68 6.88 -2.17 8.33
N GLU A 69 6.60 -3.15 9.17
CA GLU A 69 6.75 -4.56 8.80
C GLU A 69 5.81 -4.97 7.67
N ASN A 70 4.56 -4.51 7.68
CA ASN A 70 3.65 -4.71 6.56
C ASN A 70 4.20 -4.07 5.27
N ALA A 71 4.79 -2.89 5.35
CA ALA A 71 5.41 -2.24 4.20
C ALA A 71 6.60 -3.05 3.65
N MET A 72 7.43 -3.65 4.51
CA MET A 72 8.52 -4.54 4.09
C MET A 72 7.99 -5.75 3.33
N VAL A 73 6.91 -6.38 3.81
CA VAL A 73 6.24 -7.51 3.14
C VAL A 73 5.76 -7.09 1.75
N VAL A 74 5.12 -5.92 1.64
CA VAL A 74 4.62 -5.40 0.37
C VAL A 74 5.77 -5.11 -0.60
N ILE A 75 6.84 -4.42 -0.16
CA ILE A 75 8.02 -4.14 -1.01
C ILE A 75 8.54 -5.42 -1.64
N GLN A 76 8.70 -6.48 -0.86
CA GLN A 76 9.20 -7.76 -1.34
C GLN A 76 8.23 -8.40 -2.35
N ALA A 77 6.94 -8.46 -2.01
CA ALA A 77 5.94 -9.13 -2.85
C ALA A 77 5.69 -8.45 -4.20
N ILE A 78 5.84 -7.11 -4.28
CA ILE A 78 5.68 -6.37 -5.54
C ILE A 78 6.97 -6.29 -6.37
N GLY A 79 8.09 -6.87 -5.91
CA GLY A 79 9.39 -6.64 -6.54
C GLY A 79 9.74 -5.15 -6.59
N GLY A 80 9.45 -4.43 -5.51
CA GLY A 80 9.54 -2.98 -5.45
C GLY A 80 10.96 -2.43 -5.56
N SER A 81 11.05 -1.14 -5.87
CA SER A 81 12.32 -0.42 -5.98
C SER A 81 13.12 -0.46 -4.67
N THR A 82 14.43 -0.72 -4.75
CA THR A 82 15.34 -0.66 -3.60
C THR A 82 15.42 0.74 -2.98
N ASN A 83 15.17 1.81 -3.75
CA ASN A 83 15.07 3.18 -3.23
C ASN A 83 13.99 3.32 -2.16
N ALA A 84 12.94 2.50 -2.24
CA ALA A 84 11.84 2.53 -1.27
C ALA A 84 12.32 2.17 0.14
N LEU A 85 13.38 1.39 0.31
CA LEU A 85 13.96 1.07 1.62
C LEU A 85 14.53 2.31 2.29
N ILE A 86 15.19 3.19 1.53
CA ILE A 86 15.73 4.45 2.03
C ILE A 86 14.57 5.36 2.47
N HIS A 87 13.54 5.46 1.65
CA HIS A 87 12.35 6.26 1.99
C HIS A 87 11.60 5.68 3.19
N LEU A 88 11.44 4.37 3.27
CA LEU A 88 10.80 3.71 4.42
C LEU A 88 11.60 3.92 5.70
N ALA A 89 12.94 3.85 5.64
CA ALA A 89 13.82 4.15 6.76
C ALA A 89 13.66 5.60 7.24
N ALA A 90 13.57 6.55 6.31
CA ALA A 90 13.34 7.96 6.63
C ALA A 90 11.96 8.17 7.32
N ILE A 91 10.90 7.53 6.81
CA ILE A 91 9.56 7.58 7.40
C ILE A 91 9.56 6.96 8.81
N ALA A 92 10.15 5.79 8.97
CA ALA A 92 10.27 5.10 10.26
C ALA A 92 11.06 5.95 11.28
N GLY A 93 12.19 6.54 10.85
CA GLY A 93 13.05 7.37 11.68
C GLY A 93 12.35 8.61 12.25
N ARG A 94 11.38 9.21 11.50
CA ARG A 94 10.56 10.32 12.01
C ARG A 94 9.73 9.92 13.23
N ASN A 95 9.39 8.65 13.36
CA ASN A 95 8.69 8.09 14.52
C ASN A 95 9.64 7.37 15.51
N LYS A 96 10.95 7.56 15.37
CA LYS A 96 11.98 6.91 16.18
C LYS A 96 11.91 5.37 16.08
N ILE A 97 11.42 4.86 14.96
CA ILE A 97 11.38 3.43 14.65
C ILE A 97 12.63 3.10 13.84
N HIS A 98 13.42 2.15 14.33
CA HIS A 98 14.59 1.67 13.60
C HIS A 98 14.17 0.61 12.59
N LEU A 99 14.63 0.76 11.34
CA LEU A 99 14.40 -0.24 10.28
C LEU A 99 15.38 -1.39 10.46
N ASP A 100 14.88 -2.56 10.82
CA ASP A 100 15.70 -3.77 10.97
C ASP A 100 15.91 -4.46 9.62
N TYR A 101 17.08 -4.24 9.02
CA TYR A 101 17.45 -4.87 7.74
C TYR A 101 17.66 -6.38 7.84
N LYS A 102 18.01 -6.92 9.02
CA LYS A 102 18.09 -8.38 9.22
C LYS A 102 16.69 -8.99 9.15
N LYS A 103 15.71 -8.32 9.76
CA LYS A 103 14.30 -8.71 9.67
C LYS A 103 13.77 -8.59 8.25
N PHE A 104 14.12 -7.54 7.51
CA PHE A 104 13.78 -7.40 6.09
C PHE A 104 14.32 -8.58 5.27
N ASN A 105 15.59 -8.95 5.45
CA ASN A 105 16.17 -10.10 4.76
C ASN A 105 15.47 -11.42 5.12
N ALA A 106 15.04 -11.59 6.37
CA ALA A 106 14.26 -12.76 6.80
C ALA A 106 12.87 -12.81 6.15
N ILE A 107 12.23 -11.65 5.97
CA ILE A 107 10.97 -11.50 5.21
C ILE A 107 11.21 -11.85 3.75
N ALA A 108 12.24 -11.29 3.13
CA ALA A 108 12.57 -11.50 1.71
C ALA A 108 12.79 -12.99 1.37
N LYS A 109 13.36 -13.76 2.29
CA LYS A 109 13.53 -15.22 2.11
C LYS A 109 12.22 -16.01 2.15
N LYS A 110 11.16 -15.47 2.76
CA LYS A 110 9.88 -16.17 2.97
C LYS A 110 8.80 -15.76 1.97
N ILE A 111 8.92 -14.58 1.40
CA ILE A 111 7.89 -13.98 0.55
C ILE A 111 8.41 -13.91 -0.88
N PRO A 112 7.80 -14.66 -1.81
CA PRO A 112 8.15 -14.56 -3.22
C PRO A 112 7.69 -13.23 -3.82
N VAL A 113 8.27 -12.83 -4.92
CA VAL A 113 7.72 -11.78 -5.78
C VAL A 113 6.49 -12.36 -6.45
N LEU A 114 5.34 -11.70 -6.28
CA LEU A 114 4.04 -12.17 -6.76
C LEU A 114 3.54 -11.38 -7.97
N ILE A 115 4.17 -10.25 -8.28
CA ILE A 115 3.72 -9.33 -9.33
C ILE A 115 4.72 -9.35 -10.48
N ASN A 116 4.22 -9.62 -11.70
CA ASN A 116 5.01 -9.66 -12.92
C ASN A 116 4.91 -8.32 -13.68
N LEU A 117 5.52 -7.25 -13.12
CA LEU A 117 5.45 -5.91 -13.71
C LEU A 117 6.81 -5.44 -14.23
N LYS A 118 6.78 -4.65 -15.31
CA LYS A 118 7.97 -3.93 -15.79
C LYS A 118 8.56 -3.03 -14.68
N PRO A 119 9.87 -2.86 -14.62
CA PRO A 119 10.89 -3.20 -15.63
C PRO A 119 11.35 -4.66 -15.63
N SER A 120 11.14 -5.43 -14.57
CA SER A 120 11.64 -6.81 -14.44
C SER A 120 10.67 -7.88 -14.93
N GLY A 121 9.42 -7.53 -15.21
CA GLY A 121 8.38 -8.41 -15.71
C GLY A 121 7.75 -7.89 -17.02
N ASP A 122 6.56 -8.41 -17.36
CA ASP A 122 5.96 -8.20 -18.67
C ASP A 122 4.83 -7.17 -18.68
N PHE A 123 4.10 -7.03 -17.57
CA PHE A 123 2.88 -6.24 -17.48
C PHE A 123 3.12 -4.82 -16.94
N TYR A 124 2.06 -4.01 -16.94
CA TYR A 124 2.06 -2.62 -16.49
C TYR A 124 1.18 -2.43 -15.25
N MET A 125 1.29 -1.26 -14.61
CA MET A 125 0.49 -0.92 -13.42
C MET A 125 -1.02 -0.95 -13.67
N GLN A 126 -1.46 -0.66 -14.91
CA GLN A 126 -2.88 -0.77 -15.28
C GLN A 126 -3.38 -2.23 -15.23
N ASP A 127 -2.54 -3.19 -15.65
CA ASP A 127 -2.88 -4.61 -15.60
C ASP A 127 -2.96 -5.08 -14.14
N PHE A 128 -2.05 -4.61 -13.30
CA PHE A 128 -2.11 -4.85 -11.86
C PHE A 128 -3.38 -4.27 -11.23
N HIS A 129 -3.78 -3.06 -11.62
CA HIS A 129 -5.03 -2.46 -11.16
C HIS A 129 -6.25 -3.28 -11.59
N ALA A 130 -6.33 -3.70 -12.86
CA ALA A 130 -7.40 -4.53 -13.40
C ALA A 130 -7.50 -5.88 -12.69
N ALA A 131 -6.38 -6.48 -12.32
CA ALA A 131 -6.31 -7.71 -11.51
C ALA A 131 -6.67 -7.52 -10.01
N GLY A 132 -7.22 -6.36 -9.63
CA GLY A 132 -7.63 -6.06 -8.25
C GLY A 132 -6.60 -5.29 -7.43
N GLY A 133 -5.46 -4.94 -8.00
CA GLY A 133 -4.46 -4.05 -7.45
C GLY A 133 -3.87 -4.51 -6.11
N LEU A 134 -3.43 -3.53 -5.31
CA LEU A 134 -2.79 -3.82 -4.04
C LEU A 134 -3.69 -4.61 -3.07
N LEU A 135 -5.01 -4.38 -3.06
CA LEU A 135 -5.92 -5.11 -2.18
C LEU A 135 -5.98 -6.62 -2.50
N ALA A 136 -5.93 -7.00 -3.78
CA ALA A 136 -5.86 -8.41 -4.18
C ALA A 136 -4.57 -9.04 -3.65
N LEU A 137 -3.43 -8.39 -3.88
CA LEU A 137 -2.14 -8.84 -3.36
C LEU A 137 -2.14 -8.98 -1.84
N LEU A 138 -2.68 -8.00 -1.11
CA LEU A 138 -2.74 -8.04 0.36
C LEU A 138 -3.60 -9.19 0.89
N LYS A 139 -4.61 -9.66 0.14
CA LYS A 139 -5.37 -10.86 0.51
C LYS A 139 -4.52 -12.13 0.43
N GLU A 140 -3.72 -12.27 -0.62
CA GLU A 140 -2.78 -13.40 -0.76
C GLU A 140 -1.71 -13.37 0.34
N LEU A 141 -1.27 -12.19 0.73
CA LEU A 141 -0.28 -11.97 1.77
C LEU A 141 -0.83 -12.01 3.20
N LYS A 142 -2.13 -12.22 3.39
CA LYS A 142 -2.83 -12.06 4.67
C LYS A 142 -2.13 -12.73 5.85
N LYS A 143 -1.57 -13.93 5.67
CA LYS A 143 -0.86 -14.69 6.73
C LYS A 143 0.47 -14.07 7.16
N TYR A 144 1.01 -13.14 6.40
CA TYR A 144 2.27 -12.46 6.68
C TYR A 144 2.08 -11.03 7.21
N LEU A 145 0.83 -10.55 7.30
CA LEU A 145 0.51 -9.16 7.61
C LEU A 145 -0.06 -9.00 9.03
N HIS A 146 0.27 -7.89 9.65
CA HIS A 146 -0.38 -7.43 10.87
C HIS A 146 -1.72 -6.79 10.50
N LEU A 147 -2.82 -7.49 10.72
CA LEU A 147 -4.17 -7.08 10.28
C LEU A 147 -4.80 -6.00 11.17
N ASP A 148 -4.22 -5.74 12.32
CA ASP A 148 -4.66 -4.74 13.30
C ASP A 148 -4.12 -3.32 13.01
N THR A 149 -3.23 -3.17 12.02
CA THR A 149 -2.74 -1.85 11.58
C THR A 149 -3.89 -1.01 11.05
N LYS A 150 -3.89 0.28 11.41
CA LYS A 150 -5.01 1.19 11.13
C LYS A 150 -4.72 2.09 9.93
N PHE A 151 -5.81 2.56 9.32
CA PHE A 151 -5.83 3.61 8.31
C PHE A 151 -6.29 4.93 8.94
N PHE A 152 -6.05 6.04 8.24
CA PHE A 152 -6.40 7.39 8.71
C PHE A 152 -7.85 7.55 9.19
N ASN A 153 -8.77 6.72 8.70
CA ASN A 153 -10.19 6.69 9.05
C ASN A 153 -10.53 5.66 10.16
N GLU A 154 -9.55 5.29 10.96
CA GLU A 154 -9.66 4.40 12.13
C GLU A 154 -9.95 2.92 11.83
N LYS A 155 -10.30 2.56 10.59
CA LYS A 155 -10.49 1.16 10.18
C LYS A 155 -9.15 0.44 10.09
N ASN A 156 -9.13 -0.84 10.43
CA ASN A 156 -7.92 -1.66 10.33
C ASN A 156 -7.80 -2.39 8.98
N LEU A 157 -6.61 -2.89 8.70
CA LEU A 157 -6.34 -3.66 7.49
C LEU A 157 -7.27 -4.86 7.35
N GLY A 158 -7.50 -5.60 8.42
CA GLY A 158 -8.38 -6.77 8.44
C GLY A 158 -9.82 -6.45 8.01
N PHE A 159 -10.33 -5.26 8.33
CA PHE A 159 -11.65 -4.79 7.85
C PHE A 159 -11.68 -4.67 6.32
N TYR A 160 -10.63 -4.10 5.73
CA TYR A 160 -10.59 -3.92 4.27
C TYR A 160 -10.41 -5.23 3.52
N LEU A 161 -9.63 -6.17 4.05
CA LEU A 161 -9.41 -7.46 3.42
C LEU A 161 -10.65 -8.40 3.46
N LYS A 162 -11.66 -8.09 4.27
CA LYS A 162 -12.95 -8.80 4.24
C LYS A 162 -13.85 -8.37 3.08
N LYS A 163 -13.64 -7.19 2.49
CA LYS A 163 -14.45 -6.70 1.38
C LYS A 163 -14.22 -7.54 0.13
N LYS A 164 -15.29 -7.70 -0.66
CA LYS A 164 -15.18 -8.31 -2.01
C LYS A 164 -14.31 -7.40 -2.89
N ILE A 165 -13.41 -8.00 -3.66
CA ILE A 165 -12.64 -7.28 -4.66
C ILE A 165 -13.43 -7.35 -5.97
N ASN A 166 -13.62 -6.20 -6.60
CA ASN A 166 -14.15 -6.15 -7.96
C ASN A 166 -12.96 -6.20 -8.91
N TYR A 167 -12.88 -7.26 -9.68
CA TYR A 167 -11.95 -7.36 -10.81
C TYR A 167 -12.56 -6.64 -12.00
N ILE A 168 -11.73 -5.87 -12.72
CA ILE A 168 -12.20 -5.10 -13.88
C ILE A 168 -12.16 -5.96 -15.13
N ASP A 169 -11.29 -6.95 -15.18
CA ASP A 169 -11.17 -7.88 -16.30
C ASP A 169 -10.82 -9.29 -15.81
N ASN A 170 -11.45 -10.29 -16.42
CA ASN A 170 -11.28 -11.71 -16.13
C ASN A 170 -10.75 -12.48 -17.34
N LYS A 171 -10.01 -11.83 -18.24
CA LYS A 171 -9.39 -12.52 -19.36
C LYS A 171 -7.93 -12.86 -19.08
#